data_4f68636db947a3156c13d5a2c72f7249
#
_entry.id   4f68636db947a3156c13d5a2c72f7249
#
_cell.length_a   1.000
_cell.length_b   1.000
_cell.length_c   1.000
_cell.angle_alpha   90.00
_cell.angle_beta   90.00
_cell.angle_gamma   90.00
#
_symmetry.space_group_name_H-M   'P 1'
#
loop_
_entity.id
_entity.type
_entity.pdbx_description
1 polymer ?
#
loop_
_entity_poly.entity_id
_entity_poly.type
_entity_poly.pdbx_seq_one_letter_code
_entity_poly.pdbx_strand_id
1 'polypeptide(L)'
;INSSVFLAAVSQAFFSIGVAMGGMMIFGSYLPTDVSIAKSALIIVSADTLIALLAGLVIFPLVFENGLMPDSGTGLIFNTLPFGFAQMPAGYWIAVLFFMLLGFAAISSMVGFIEPLVAFLISRFALSRMIATLLVPAACFCFSVLSALSMGPWNRTEFFGRSLAGWLDFVPNSIFLPVGGLMICVFAGWVMNAKFSQAELNMKSLR
;
A
#
# COMPACT_ATOMS: atom_id res chain seq x y z
N ILE A 1 23.15 9.58 6.46
CA ILE A 1 21.92 8.76 6.30
C ILE A 1 21.97 7.71 7.40
N ASN A 2 21.00 7.69 8.27
CA ASN A 2 20.93 6.74 9.38
C ASN A 2 20.33 5.42 8.87
N SER A 3 20.77 4.27 9.41
CA SER A 3 20.25 2.95 9.00
C SER A 3 18.72 2.82 9.15
N SER A 4 18.13 3.49 10.14
CA SER A 4 16.69 3.54 10.35
C SER A 4 15.95 4.27 9.22
N VAL A 5 16.51 5.36 8.70
CA VAL A 5 15.92 6.12 7.57
C VAL A 5 15.98 5.29 6.29
N PHE A 6 17.11 4.59 6.07
CA PHE A 6 17.22 3.70 4.91
C PHE A 6 16.21 2.56 4.96
N LEU A 7 16.07 1.90 6.12
CA LEU A 7 15.09 0.81 6.29
C LEU A 7 13.65 1.31 6.09
N ALA A 8 13.31 2.47 6.65
CA ALA A 8 12.00 3.08 6.46
C ALA A 8 11.72 3.40 4.99
N ALA A 9 12.70 3.93 4.25
CA ALA A 9 12.57 4.23 2.83
C ALA A 9 12.36 2.96 1.99
N VAL A 10 13.09 1.87 2.28
CA VAL A 10 12.91 0.58 1.61
C VAL A 10 11.52 0.01 1.91
N SER A 11 11.09 0.02 3.17
CA SER A 11 9.76 -0.45 3.57
C SER A 11 8.66 0.36 2.88
N GLN A 12 8.80 1.68 2.81
CA GLN A 12 7.86 2.56 2.12
C GLN A 12 7.80 2.28 0.61
N ALA A 13 8.93 2.02 -0.04
CA ALA A 13 8.96 1.68 -1.46
C ALA A 13 8.23 0.36 -1.75
N PHE A 14 8.42 -0.67 -0.93
CA PHE A 14 7.69 -1.93 -1.05
C PHE A 14 6.19 -1.76 -0.80
N PHE A 15 5.83 -0.93 0.18
CA PHE A 15 4.44 -0.63 0.50
C PHE A 15 3.74 0.13 -0.63
N SER A 16 4.35 1.22 -1.12
CA SER A 16 3.77 2.10 -2.14
C SER A 16 3.53 1.36 -3.46
N ILE A 17 4.50 0.57 -3.91
CA ILE A 17 4.39 -0.21 -5.14
C ILE A 17 3.56 -1.49 -4.93
N GLY A 18 3.40 -1.95 -3.69
CA GLY A 18 2.63 -3.16 -3.36
C GLY A 18 3.28 -4.47 -3.81
N VAL A 19 4.61 -4.50 -4.00
CA VAL A 19 5.34 -5.66 -4.54
C VAL A 19 5.17 -6.90 -3.66
N ALA A 20 5.28 -6.75 -2.35
CA ALA A 20 5.25 -7.87 -1.41
C ALA A 20 3.84 -8.33 -1.01
N MET A 21 2.79 -7.62 -1.45
CA MET A 21 1.40 -7.89 -1.08
C MET A 21 0.68 -8.83 -2.05
N GLY A 22 1.34 -9.30 -3.12
CA GLY A 22 0.75 -10.17 -4.12
C GLY A 22 -0.16 -9.47 -5.14
N GLY A 23 -0.58 -8.23 -4.91
CA GLY A 23 -1.44 -7.46 -5.81
C GLY A 23 -0.83 -7.31 -7.20
N MET A 24 0.44 -6.93 -7.28
CA MET A 24 1.15 -6.80 -8.55
C MET A 24 1.27 -8.13 -9.30
N MET A 25 1.36 -9.26 -8.60
CA MET A 25 1.39 -10.59 -9.23
C MET A 25 0.03 -10.92 -9.88
N ILE A 26 -1.06 -10.61 -9.18
CA ILE A 26 -2.42 -10.79 -9.72
C ILE A 26 -2.68 -9.87 -10.91
N PHE A 27 -2.36 -8.58 -10.80
CA PHE A 27 -2.48 -7.66 -11.94
C PHE A 27 -1.59 -8.07 -13.12
N GLY A 28 -0.38 -8.57 -12.85
CA GLY A 28 0.50 -9.13 -13.87
C GLY A 28 -0.11 -10.33 -14.59
N SER A 29 -0.87 -11.19 -13.89
CA SER A 29 -1.53 -12.35 -14.49
C SER A 29 -2.71 -11.99 -15.43
N TYR A 30 -3.25 -10.77 -15.32
CA TYR A 30 -4.30 -10.25 -16.19
C TYR A 30 -3.76 -9.42 -17.36
N LEU A 31 -2.44 -9.18 -17.44
CA LEU A 31 -1.84 -8.44 -18.53
C LEU A 31 -1.95 -9.22 -19.85
N PRO A 32 -2.39 -8.57 -20.94
CA PRO A 32 -2.33 -9.16 -22.27
C PRO A 32 -0.89 -9.50 -22.67
N THR A 33 -0.73 -10.53 -23.50
CA THR A 33 0.58 -11.07 -23.90
C THR A 33 1.41 -10.11 -24.78
N ASP A 34 0.79 -9.09 -25.35
CA ASP A 34 1.42 -8.06 -26.18
C ASP A 34 2.01 -6.89 -25.36
N VAL A 35 1.72 -6.83 -24.06
CA VAL A 35 2.20 -5.77 -23.16
C VAL A 35 3.53 -6.15 -22.52
N SER A 36 4.53 -5.27 -22.63
CA SER A 36 5.84 -5.47 -21.99
C SER A 36 5.75 -5.22 -20.49
N ILE A 37 6.00 -6.25 -19.69
CA ILE A 37 6.02 -6.20 -18.22
C ILE A 37 7.04 -5.16 -17.72
N ALA A 38 8.25 -5.15 -18.30
CA ALA A 38 9.30 -4.20 -17.90
C ALA A 38 8.91 -2.75 -18.15
N LYS A 39 8.28 -2.44 -19.30
CA LYS A 39 7.80 -1.10 -19.62
C LYS A 39 6.68 -0.68 -18.66
N SER A 40 5.73 -1.57 -18.40
CA SER A 40 4.63 -1.32 -17.45
C SER A 40 5.16 -1.07 -16.04
N ALA A 41 6.10 -1.87 -15.56
CA ALA A 41 6.74 -1.69 -14.26
C ALA A 41 7.44 -0.32 -14.16
N LEU A 42 8.19 0.08 -15.19
CA LEU A 42 8.86 1.39 -15.22
C LEU A 42 7.85 2.55 -15.16
N ILE A 43 6.77 2.46 -15.91
CA ILE A 43 5.70 3.47 -15.90
C ILE A 43 5.06 3.57 -14.51
N ILE A 44 4.73 2.45 -13.89
CA ILE A 44 4.11 2.40 -12.56
C ILE A 44 5.05 3.03 -11.52
N VAL A 45 6.31 2.61 -11.46
CA VAL A 45 7.29 3.14 -10.48
C VAL A 45 7.51 4.63 -10.70
N SER A 46 7.64 5.08 -11.96
CA SER A 46 7.84 6.49 -12.26
C SER A 46 6.63 7.34 -11.89
N ALA A 47 5.42 6.87 -12.18
CA ALA A 47 4.18 7.55 -11.85
C ALA A 47 3.97 7.62 -10.32
N ASP A 48 4.19 6.52 -9.60
CA ASP A 48 4.11 6.46 -8.14
C ASP A 48 5.06 7.47 -7.49
N THR A 49 6.33 7.46 -7.90
CA THR A 49 7.35 8.38 -7.40
C THR A 49 7.00 9.84 -7.70
N LEU A 50 6.55 10.14 -8.92
CA LEU A 50 6.17 11.50 -9.32
C LEU A 50 4.99 12.01 -8.48
N ILE A 51 3.96 11.19 -8.31
CA ILE A 51 2.78 11.56 -7.50
C ILE A 51 3.18 11.77 -6.05
N ALA A 52 4.04 10.92 -5.48
CA ALA A 52 4.52 11.06 -4.11
C ALA A 52 5.30 12.37 -3.91
N LEU A 53 6.16 12.74 -4.86
CA LEU A 53 6.89 14.01 -4.82
C LEU A 53 5.96 15.21 -4.94
N LEU A 54 5.00 15.19 -5.86
CA LEU A 54 4.01 16.25 -6.02
C LEU A 54 3.13 16.41 -4.78
N ALA A 55 2.69 15.29 -4.18
CA ALA A 55 1.94 15.31 -2.93
C ALA A 55 2.76 15.94 -1.80
N GLY A 56 4.04 15.57 -1.67
CA GLY A 56 4.94 16.18 -0.69
C GLY A 56 5.10 17.69 -0.87
N LEU A 57 5.27 18.15 -2.12
CA LEU A 57 5.38 19.58 -2.44
C LEU A 57 4.11 20.38 -2.09
N VAL A 58 2.95 19.76 -2.08
CA VAL A 58 1.68 20.41 -1.69
C VAL A 58 1.46 20.32 -0.18
N ILE A 59 1.68 19.16 0.41
CA ILE A 59 1.34 18.88 1.81
C ILE A 59 2.32 19.57 2.78
N PHE A 60 3.63 19.44 2.56
CA PHE A 60 4.61 19.96 3.51
C PHE A 60 4.59 21.49 3.67
N PRO A 61 4.51 22.31 2.60
CA PRO A 61 4.35 23.75 2.77
C PRO A 61 3.10 24.11 3.56
N LEU A 62 1.96 23.46 3.29
CA LEU A 62 0.73 23.68 4.02
C LEU A 62 0.88 23.38 5.52
N VAL A 63 1.55 22.28 5.86
CA VAL A 63 1.79 21.88 7.25
C VAL A 63 2.70 22.87 7.95
N PHE A 64 3.82 23.27 7.35
CA PHE A 64 4.80 24.17 7.95
C PHE A 64 4.32 25.61 8.03
N GLU A 65 3.60 26.12 7.01
CA GLU A 65 3.03 27.47 7.00
C GLU A 65 2.04 27.66 8.16
N ASN A 66 1.29 26.63 8.50
CA ASN A 66 0.34 26.66 9.62
C ASN A 66 0.96 26.28 10.97
N GLY A 67 2.28 26.19 11.09
CA GLY A 67 2.97 25.83 12.31
C GLY A 67 2.62 24.45 12.86
N LEU A 68 2.11 23.55 12.01
CA LEU A 68 1.75 22.20 12.38
C LEU A 68 2.98 21.29 12.36
N MET A 69 2.99 20.30 13.23
CA MET A 69 4.02 19.27 13.17
C MET A 69 3.72 18.29 12.01
N PRO A 70 4.72 17.91 11.21
CA PRO A 70 4.56 16.90 10.19
C PRO A 70 4.34 15.54 10.87
N ASP A 71 3.09 15.19 11.10
CA ASP A 71 2.70 13.87 11.58
C ASP A 71 2.85 12.84 10.44
N SER A 72 2.67 11.59 10.73
CA SER A 72 2.78 10.50 9.76
C SER A 72 1.51 9.65 9.73
N GLY A 73 1.29 8.99 8.60
CA GLY A 73 0.18 8.06 8.44
C GLY A 73 -1.19 8.74 8.55
N THR A 74 -2.09 8.10 9.29
CA THR A 74 -3.47 8.55 9.46
C THR A 74 -3.60 9.89 10.19
N GLY A 75 -2.67 10.21 11.08
CA GLY A 75 -2.63 11.50 11.78
C GLY A 75 -2.47 12.67 10.84
N LEU A 76 -1.56 12.57 9.87
CA LEU A 76 -1.37 13.60 8.84
C LEU A 76 -2.66 13.82 8.02
N ILE A 77 -3.31 12.74 7.59
CA ILE A 77 -4.45 12.82 6.69
C ILE A 77 -5.72 13.31 7.40
N PHE A 78 -6.01 12.81 8.60
CA PHE A 78 -7.30 13.06 9.26
C PHE A 78 -7.27 14.12 10.35
N ASN A 79 -6.10 14.49 10.86
CA ASN A 79 -5.96 15.55 11.86
C ASN A 79 -5.28 16.80 11.27
N THR A 80 -4.07 16.63 10.71
CA THR A 80 -3.23 17.76 10.28
C THR A 80 -3.78 18.45 9.03
N LEU A 81 -4.11 17.69 7.98
CA LEU A 81 -4.59 18.28 6.71
C LEU A 81 -5.95 18.98 6.84
N PRO A 82 -6.99 18.45 7.54
CA PRO A 82 -8.24 19.19 7.74
C PRO A 82 -8.03 20.51 8.43
N PHE A 83 -7.14 20.55 9.44
CA PHE A 83 -6.80 21.80 10.12
C PHE A 83 -6.11 22.79 9.19
N GLY A 84 -5.15 22.32 8.38
CA GLY A 84 -4.48 23.14 7.36
C GLY A 84 -5.45 23.69 6.32
N PHE A 85 -6.36 22.88 5.81
CA PHE A 85 -7.39 23.32 4.87
C PHE A 85 -8.32 24.39 5.48
N ALA A 86 -8.66 24.28 6.76
CA ALA A 86 -9.51 25.25 7.43
C ALA A 86 -8.88 26.66 7.50
N GLN A 87 -7.57 26.78 7.38
CA GLN A 87 -6.84 28.05 7.36
C GLN A 87 -6.74 28.69 5.97
N MET A 88 -7.09 27.93 4.91
CA MET A 88 -6.94 28.38 3.53
C MET A 88 -8.21 29.07 3.00
N PRO A 89 -8.09 30.11 2.14
CA PRO A 89 -9.23 30.61 1.38
C PRO A 89 -9.79 29.49 0.50
N ALA A 90 -11.11 29.29 0.52
CA ALA A 90 -11.82 28.18 -0.13
C ALA A 90 -11.43 26.77 0.38
N GLY A 91 -10.80 26.65 1.56
CA GLY A 91 -10.31 25.40 2.15
C GLY A 91 -11.38 24.33 2.30
N TYR A 92 -12.63 24.70 2.55
CA TYR A 92 -13.76 23.76 2.58
C TYR A 92 -13.90 22.97 1.25
N TRP A 93 -13.86 23.64 0.12
CA TRP A 93 -13.99 22.99 -1.19
C TRP A 93 -12.76 22.15 -1.53
N ILE A 94 -11.58 22.62 -1.15
CA ILE A 94 -10.32 21.86 -1.32
C ILE A 94 -10.38 20.59 -0.50
N ALA A 95 -10.82 20.66 0.77
CA ALA A 95 -10.98 19.51 1.64
C ALA A 95 -11.98 18.49 1.06
N VAL A 96 -13.15 18.95 0.59
CA VAL A 96 -14.15 18.06 -0.04
C VAL A 96 -13.57 17.34 -1.25
N LEU A 97 -12.89 18.05 -2.14
CA LEU A 97 -12.25 17.44 -3.32
C LEU A 97 -11.15 16.46 -2.92
N PHE A 98 -10.31 16.84 -1.97
CA PHE A 98 -9.22 15.99 -1.48
C PHE A 98 -9.75 14.67 -0.90
N PHE A 99 -10.72 14.73 0.02
CA PHE A 99 -11.27 13.54 0.66
C PHE A 99 -12.11 12.70 -0.31
N MET A 100 -12.77 13.31 -1.28
CA MET A 100 -13.47 12.59 -2.34
C MET A 100 -12.48 11.80 -3.21
N LEU A 101 -11.40 12.43 -3.66
CA LEU A 101 -10.34 11.77 -4.44
C LEU A 101 -9.66 10.67 -3.63
N LEU A 102 -9.36 10.93 -2.35
CA LEU A 102 -8.81 9.95 -1.44
C LEU A 102 -9.74 8.73 -1.28
N GLY A 103 -11.05 8.96 -1.20
CA GLY A 103 -12.06 7.89 -1.14
C GLY A 103 -12.05 7.02 -2.41
N PHE A 104 -12.01 7.62 -3.58
CA PHE A 104 -11.90 6.86 -4.84
C PHE A 104 -10.59 6.08 -4.93
N ALA A 105 -9.47 6.68 -4.53
CA ALA A 105 -8.17 5.99 -4.48
C ALA A 105 -8.19 4.81 -3.50
N ALA A 106 -8.80 4.99 -2.32
CA ALA A 106 -8.93 3.92 -1.33
C ALA A 106 -9.77 2.75 -1.85
N ILE A 107 -10.91 3.00 -2.50
CA ILE A 107 -11.78 1.95 -3.06
C ILE A 107 -11.02 1.16 -4.14
N SER A 108 -10.32 1.83 -5.05
CA SER A 108 -9.55 1.15 -6.09
C SER A 108 -8.41 0.30 -5.52
N SER A 109 -7.73 0.79 -4.49
CA SER A 109 -6.67 0.05 -3.79
C SER A 109 -7.21 -1.16 -3.03
N MET A 110 -8.38 -1.06 -2.40
CA MET A 110 -9.03 -2.18 -1.71
C MET A 110 -9.27 -3.37 -2.65
N VAL A 111 -9.71 -3.13 -3.88
CA VAL A 111 -9.89 -4.20 -4.87
C VAL A 111 -8.58 -4.92 -5.14
N GLY A 112 -7.48 -4.18 -5.32
CA GLY A 112 -6.15 -4.74 -5.55
C GLY A 112 -5.62 -5.57 -4.38
N PHE A 113 -5.93 -5.20 -3.14
CA PHE A 113 -5.48 -5.94 -1.95
C PHE A 113 -6.36 -7.16 -1.62
N ILE A 114 -7.64 -7.11 -1.95
CA ILE A 114 -8.59 -8.21 -1.69
C ILE A 114 -8.42 -9.34 -2.72
N GLU A 115 -8.20 -9.02 -3.99
CA GLU A 115 -8.15 -9.99 -5.08
C GLU A 115 -7.10 -11.10 -4.89
N PRO A 116 -5.86 -10.86 -4.42
CA PRO A 116 -4.88 -11.92 -4.15
C PRO A 116 -5.39 -12.95 -3.13
N LEU A 117 -6.04 -12.48 -2.07
CA LEU A 117 -6.59 -13.33 -1.03
C LEU A 117 -7.79 -14.13 -1.54
N VAL A 118 -8.66 -13.51 -2.31
CA VAL A 118 -9.79 -14.17 -2.98
C VAL A 118 -9.29 -15.25 -3.94
N ALA A 119 -8.31 -14.93 -4.80
CA ALA A 119 -7.71 -15.87 -5.72
C ALA A 119 -7.05 -17.06 -4.99
N PHE A 120 -6.35 -16.79 -3.89
CA PHE A 120 -5.77 -17.82 -3.04
C PHE A 120 -6.84 -18.76 -2.44
N LEU A 121 -7.92 -18.21 -1.89
CA LEU A 121 -9.00 -19.02 -1.32
C LEU A 121 -9.70 -19.88 -2.36
N ILE A 122 -9.93 -19.36 -3.56
CA ILE A 122 -10.50 -20.13 -4.68
C ILE A 122 -9.55 -21.25 -5.08
N SER A 123 -8.28 -20.96 -5.29
CA SER A 123 -7.32 -21.94 -5.78
C SER A 123 -6.97 -23.01 -4.74
N ARG A 124 -6.88 -22.65 -3.47
CA ARG A 124 -6.44 -23.56 -2.39
C ARG A 124 -7.56 -24.38 -1.79
N PHE A 125 -8.75 -23.78 -1.62
CA PHE A 125 -9.88 -24.38 -0.94
C PHE A 125 -11.07 -24.68 -1.86
N ALA A 126 -10.93 -24.45 -3.16
CA ALA A 126 -12.00 -24.62 -4.16
C ALA A 126 -13.31 -23.90 -3.79
N LEU A 127 -13.22 -22.77 -3.08
CA LEU A 127 -14.39 -21.97 -2.71
C LEU A 127 -14.97 -21.29 -3.94
N SER A 128 -16.28 -21.08 -3.94
CA SER A 128 -16.89 -20.24 -4.98
C SER A 128 -16.42 -18.79 -4.84
N ARG A 129 -16.30 -18.08 -5.97
CA ARG A 129 -15.86 -16.68 -5.99
C ARG A 129 -16.70 -15.80 -5.05
N MET A 130 -18.01 -16.04 -5.03
CA MET A 130 -18.94 -15.30 -4.18
C MET A 130 -18.62 -15.46 -2.69
N ILE A 131 -18.38 -16.70 -2.24
CA ILE A 131 -18.04 -16.98 -0.84
C ILE A 131 -16.67 -16.35 -0.49
N ALA A 132 -15.66 -16.52 -1.33
CA ALA A 132 -14.33 -15.95 -1.10
C ALA A 132 -14.37 -14.41 -1.04
N THR A 133 -15.13 -13.76 -1.95
CA THR A 133 -15.29 -12.29 -1.99
C THR A 133 -16.06 -11.74 -0.80
N LEU A 134 -16.92 -12.52 -0.15
CA LEU A 134 -17.57 -12.10 1.09
C LEU A 134 -16.71 -12.36 2.33
N LEU A 135 -16.01 -13.48 2.37
CA LEU A 135 -15.23 -13.93 3.52
C LEU A 135 -14.01 -13.04 3.77
N VAL A 136 -13.27 -12.65 2.72
CA VAL A 136 -12.08 -11.81 2.86
C VAL A 136 -12.40 -10.42 3.42
N PRO A 137 -13.35 -9.64 2.87
CA PRO A 137 -13.71 -8.35 3.46
C PRO A 137 -14.31 -8.48 4.86
N ALA A 138 -15.07 -9.55 5.15
CA ALA A 138 -15.59 -9.77 6.49
C ALA A 138 -14.47 -9.98 7.52
N ALA A 139 -13.45 -10.76 7.19
CA ALA A 139 -12.26 -10.91 8.03
C ALA A 139 -11.52 -9.57 8.21
N CYS A 140 -11.31 -8.82 7.11
CA CYS A 140 -10.69 -7.50 7.17
C CYS A 140 -11.50 -6.54 8.05
N PHE A 141 -12.83 -6.57 7.96
CA PHE A 141 -13.71 -5.76 8.81
C PHE A 141 -13.54 -6.09 10.28
N CYS A 142 -13.46 -7.38 10.66
CA CYS A 142 -13.20 -7.77 12.05
C CYS A 142 -11.87 -7.19 12.57
N PHE A 143 -10.79 -7.29 11.79
CA PHE A 143 -9.50 -6.69 12.16
C PHE A 143 -9.57 -5.16 12.24
N SER A 144 -10.31 -4.51 11.36
CA SER A 144 -10.52 -3.06 11.38
C SER A 144 -11.27 -2.61 12.64
N VAL A 145 -12.30 -3.36 13.06
CA VAL A 145 -13.02 -3.09 14.32
C VAL A 145 -12.08 -3.23 15.52
N LEU A 146 -11.25 -4.28 15.57
CA LEU A 146 -10.26 -4.45 16.64
C LEU A 146 -9.25 -3.30 16.67
N SER A 147 -8.78 -2.85 15.52
CA SER A 147 -7.89 -1.70 15.41
C SER A 147 -8.56 -0.41 15.91
N ALA A 148 -9.80 -0.16 15.51
CA ALA A 148 -10.57 1.02 15.94
C ALA A 148 -10.82 1.03 17.47
N LEU A 149 -11.17 -0.12 18.05
CA LEU A 149 -11.33 -0.27 19.50
C LEU A 149 -10.02 0.00 20.25
N SER A 150 -8.89 -0.43 19.69
CA SER A 150 -7.56 -0.18 20.25
C SER A 150 -7.16 1.29 20.23
N MET A 151 -7.64 2.07 19.27
CA MET A 151 -7.40 3.52 19.21
C MET A 151 -8.38 4.33 20.07
N GLY A 152 -9.52 3.73 20.45
CA GLY A 152 -10.57 4.33 21.24
C GLY A 152 -10.63 3.80 22.68
N PRO A 153 -11.64 3.00 23.05
CA PRO A 153 -11.88 2.54 24.43
C PRO A 153 -10.71 1.74 25.04
N TRP A 154 -9.94 1.05 24.20
CA TRP A 154 -8.81 0.19 24.63
C TRP A 154 -7.44 0.83 24.45
N ASN A 155 -7.36 2.15 24.32
CA ASN A 155 -6.09 2.85 24.09
C ASN A 155 -5.06 2.70 25.22
N ARG A 156 -5.50 2.29 26.42
CA ARG A 156 -4.65 2.02 27.58
C ARG A 156 -4.10 0.58 27.64
N THR A 157 -4.61 -0.31 26.78
CA THR A 157 -4.14 -1.70 26.75
C THR A 157 -2.93 -1.82 25.83
N GLU A 158 -1.77 -1.93 26.42
CA GLU A 158 -0.51 -2.15 25.72
C GLU A 158 -0.04 -3.59 25.89
N PHE A 159 0.31 -4.22 24.79
CA PHE A 159 0.97 -5.54 24.78
C PHE A 159 2.41 -5.34 24.32
N PHE A 160 3.38 -5.70 25.16
CA PHE A 160 4.81 -5.53 24.88
C PHE A 160 5.19 -4.11 24.45
N GLY A 161 4.63 -3.08 25.11
CA GLY A 161 4.95 -1.66 24.87
C GLY A 161 4.32 -1.07 23.59
N ARG A 162 3.33 -1.74 22.99
CA ARG A 162 2.57 -1.23 21.85
C ARG A 162 1.08 -1.51 22.01
N SER A 163 0.25 -0.61 21.49
CA SER A 163 -1.19 -0.86 21.35
C SER A 163 -1.46 -1.96 20.33
N LEU A 164 -2.64 -2.56 20.37
CA LEU A 164 -3.04 -3.56 19.37
C LEU A 164 -3.00 -2.99 17.94
N ALA A 165 -3.47 -1.76 17.74
CA ALA A 165 -3.35 -1.07 16.45
C ALA A 165 -1.89 -0.91 16.03
N GLY A 166 -0.99 -0.57 16.98
CA GLY A 166 0.45 -0.48 16.72
C GLY A 166 1.09 -1.81 16.31
N TRP A 167 0.60 -2.94 16.82
CA TRP A 167 1.04 -4.27 16.38
C TRP A 167 0.48 -4.62 15.00
N LEU A 168 -0.79 -4.33 14.73
CA LEU A 168 -1.41 -4.55 13.42
C LEU A 168 -0.76 -3.72 12.29
N ASP A 169 -0.16 -2.59 12.63
CA ASP A 169 0.62 -1.79 11.69
C ASP A 169 2.07 -2.29 11.59
N PHE A 170 2.73 -2.54 12.72
CA PHE A 170 4.16 -2.90 12.77
C PHE A 170 4.46 -4.23 12.09
N VAL A 171 3.69 -5.29 12.40
CA VAL A 171 3.99 -6.63 11.89
C VAL A 171 3.90 -6.72 10.37
N PRO A 172 2.84 -6.22 9.71
CA PRO A 172 2.80 -6.20 8.25
C PRO A 172 3.88 -5.32 7.63
N ASN A 173 4.04 -4.10 8.11
CA ASN A 173 4.90 -3.10 7.47
C ASN A 173 6.39 -3.34 7.72
N SER A 174 6.76 -3.74 8.95
CA SER A 174 8.17 -3.85 9.33
C SER A 174 8.72 -5.27 9.20
N ILE A 175 7.86 -6.29 9.12
CA ILE A 175 8.30 -7.69 9.05
C ILE A 175 7.84 -8.33 7.73
N PHE A 176 6.52 -8.39 7.48
CA PHE A 176 6.01 -9.17 6.35
C PHE A 176 6.34 -8.55 4.99
N LEU A 177 6.31 -7.23 4.87
CA LEU A 177 6.65 -6.54 3.62
C LEU A 177 8.13 -6.73 3.23
N PRO A 178 9.12 -6.44 4.08
CA PRO A 178 10.52 -6.66 3.72
C PRO A 178 10.85 -8.13 3.47
N VAL A 179 10.35 -9.04 4.32
CA VAL A 179 10.60 -10.48 4.17
C VAL A 179 9.90 -11.02 2.92
N GLY A 180 8.65 -10.65 2.68
CA GLY A 180 7.90 -11.04 1.49
C GLY A 180 8.55 -10.53 0.20
N GLY A 181 8.99 -9.27 0.19
CA GLY A 181 9.71 -8.70 -0.94
C GLY A 181 11.03 -9.43 -1.21
N LEU A 182 11.80 -9.73 -0.16
CA LEU A 182 13.02 -10.53 -0.28
C LEU A 182 12.74 -11.92 -0.86
N MET A 183 11.73 -12.60 -0.35
CA MET A 183 11.34 -13.94 -0.84
C MET A 183 10.93 -13.92 -2.31
N ILE A 184 10.18 -12.91 -2.75
CA ILE A 184 9.80 -12.73 -4.16
C ILE A 184 11.05 -12.48 -5.02
N CYS A 185 11.98 -11.64 -4.57
CA CYS A 185 13.24 -11.40 -5.28
C CYS A 185 14.09 -12.67 -5.39
N VAL A 186 14.20 -13.44 -4.31
CA VAL A 186 14.91 -14.73 -4.30
C VAL A 186 14.24 -15.72 -5.25
N PHE A 187 12.92 -15.83 -5.20
CA PHE A 187 12.16 -16.69 -6.10
C PHE A 187 12.38 -16.31 -7.57
N ALA A 188 12.24 -15.04 -7.91
CA ALA A 188 12.40 -14.55 -9.27
C ALA A 188 13.84 -14.68 -9.78
N GLY A 189 14.85 -14.47 -8.91
CA GLY A 189 16.25 -14.48 -9.31
C GLY A 189 16.92 -15.87 -9.33
N TRP A 190 16.51 -16.78 -8.45
CA TRP A 190 17.18 -18.08 -8.27
C TRP A 190 16.30 -19.30 -8.51
N VAL A 191 15.00 -19.22 -8.30
CA VAL A 191 14.08 -20.37 -8.43
C VAL A 191 13.42 -20.40 -9.81
N MET A 192 13.04 -19.24 -10.34
CA MET A 192 12.42 -19.15 -11.66
C MET A 192 13.40 -19.52 -12.78
N ASN A 193 12.93 -20.32 -13.72
CA ASN A 193 13.74 -20.69 -14.88
C ASN A 193 14.04 -19.46 -15.75
N ALA A 194 15.31 -19.21 -16.04
CA ALA A 194 15.76 -18.05 -16.81
C ALA A 194 15.11 -17.96 -18.22
N LYS A 195 14.82 -19.09 -18.87
CA LYS A 195 14.14 -19.12 -20.17
C LYS A 195 12.70 -18.60 -20.07
N PHE A 196 12.01 -18.96 -18.99
CA PHE A 196 10.65 -18.51 -18.74
C PHE A 196 10.62 -17.00 -18.43
N SER A 197 11.50 -16.56 -17.54
CA SER A 197 11.69 -15.16 -17.20
C SER A 197 12.01 -14.28 -18.42
N GLN A 198 12.90 -14.75 -19.29
CA GLN A 198 13.27 -14.03 -20.53
C GLN A 198 12.14 -13.98 -21.55
N ALA A 199 11.33 -15.04 -21.65
CA ALA A 199 10.18 -15.08 -22.54
C ALA A 199 9.10 -14.06 -22.09
N GLU A 200 8.78 -14.04 -20.82
CA GLU A 200 7.77 -13.13 -20.23
C GLU A 200 8.23 -11.67 -20.23
N LEU A 201 9.50 -11.41 -19.95
CA LEU A 201 10.05 -10.04 -19.97
C LEU A 201 10.28 -9.52 -21.40
N ASN A 202 10.07 -10.34 -22.43
CA ASN A 202 10.26 -9.99 -23.84
C ASN A 202 11.65 -9.35 -24.12
N MET A 203 12.68 -9.82 -23.42
CA MET A 203 14.05 -9.28 -23.49
C MET A 203 14.76 -9.56 -24.83
N LYS A 204 14.10 -10.21 -25.80
CA LYS A 204 14.63 -10.38 -27.16
C LYS A 204 14.83 -9.07 -27.93
N SER A 205 14.28 -7.96 -27.44
CA SER A 205 14.37 -6.65 -28.10
C SER A 205 15.54 -5.78 -27.59
N LEU A 206 16.35 -6.26 -26.67
CA LEU A 206 17.47 -5.51 -26.08
C LEU A 206 18.87 -6.07 -26.47
N ARG A 207 18.93 -6.90 -27.52
CA ARG A 207 20.19 -7.30 -28.16
C ARG A 207 20.32 -6.71 -29.54
#